data_055cd7cb15543b415f9e3de611737a13
#
_entry.id   055cd7cb15543b415f9e3de611737a13
#
_cell.length_a   1.000
_cell.length_b   1.000
_cell.length_c   1.000
_cell.angle_alpha   90.00
_cell.angle_beta   90.00
_cell.angle_gamma   90.00
#
_symmetry.space_group_name_H-M   'P 1'
#
loop_
_entity.id
_entity.type
_entity.pdbx_description
1 polymer ?
#
loop_
_entity_poly.entity_id
_entity_poly.type
_entity_poly.pdbx_seq_one_letter_code
_entity_poly.pdbx_strand_id
1 'polypeptide(L)'
;MKQFVLDTNILIESPDAIWGFDDNVVCITQKTLEELDGLKKVPGDTGFNARRAIRNINSLKEVNGSYSTGIKLNNGGIFLIL
;
A
#
# COMPACT_ATOMS: atom_id res chain seq x y z
N MET A 1 15.34 0.43 -11.39
CA MET A 1 14.46 -0.19 -10.37
C MET A 1 13.23 -0.80 -11.04
N LYS A 2 12.72 -1.88 -10.47
CA LYS A 2 11.52 -2.53 -10.97
C LYS A 2 10.27 -1.89 -10.39
N GLN A 3 9.15 -2.11 -11.04
CA GLN A 3 7.85 -1.65 -10.57
C GLN A 3 6.97 -2.85 -10.24
N PHE A 4 6.42 -2.87 -9.03
CA PHE A 4 5.53 -3.92 -8.55
C PHE A 4 4.17 -3.32 -8.27
N VAL A 5 3.13 -3.86 -8.90
CA VAL A 5 1.75 -3.44 -8.64
C VAL A 5 1.13 -4.46 -7.68
N LEU A 6 0.76 -4.02 -6.50
CA LEU A 6 0.16 -4.88 -5.48
C LEU A 6 -1.36 -4.83 -5.60
N ASP A 7 -1.99 -5.99 -5.67
CA ASP A 7 -3.44 -6.07 -5.69
C ASP A 7 -4.02 -6.20 -4.28
N THR A 8 -5.34 -6.16 -4.18
CA THR A 8 -6.04 -6.25 -2.91
C THR A 8 -5.70 -7.54 -2.16
N ASN A 9 -5.62 -8.67 -2.87
CA ASN A 9 -5.36 -9.96 -2.22
C ASN A 9 -3.98 -9.99 -1.57
N ILE A 10 -2.97 -9.42 -2.22
CA ILE A 10 -1.62 -9.36 -1.65
C ILE A 10 -1.64 -8.57 -0.35
N LEU A 11 -2.35 -7.45 -0.31
CA LEU A 11 -2.39 -6.57 0.87
C LEU A 11 -3.23 -7.16 2.01
N ILE A 12 -4.23 -7.98 1.69
CA ILE A 12 -5.02 -8.69 2.70
C ILE A 12 -4.19 -9.80 3.34
N GLU A 13 -3.36 -10.50 2.56
CA GLU A 13 -2.48 -11.54 3.08
C GLU A 13 -1.25 -10.97 3.78
N SER A 14 -0.73 -9.86 3.26
CA SER A 14 0.51 -9.25 3.76
C SER A 14 0.35 -7.73 3.78
N PRO A 15 -0.28 -7.18 4.82
CA PRO A 15 -0.59 -5.73 4.86
C PRO A 15 0.66 -4.85 4.92
N ASP A 16 1.82 -5.41 5.25
CA ASP A 16 3.09 -4.68 5.27
C ASP A 16 3.87 -4.84 3.95
N ALA A 17 3.25 -5.40 2.91
CA ALA A 17 3.93 -5.70 1.65
C ALA A 17 4.51 -4.46 0.96
N ILE A 18 3.99 -3.27 1.23
CA ILE A 18 4.54 -2.05 0.62
C ILE A 18 6.00 -1.81 0.99
N TRP A 19 6.46 -2.38 2.09
CA TRP A 19 7.87 -2.28 2.51
C TRP A 19 8.71 -3.50 2.16
N GLY A 20 8.17 -4.42 1.38
CA GLY A 20 8.85 -5.66 1.04
C GLY A 20 9.70 -5.63 -0.22
N PHE A 21 9.85 -4.46 -0.87
CA PHE A 21 10.51 -4.36 -2.18
C PHE A 21 11.58 -3.26 -2.14
N ASP A 22 12.68 -3.54 -1.44
CA ASP A 22 13.78 -2.59 -1.27
C ASP A 22 14.28 -2.06 -2.61
N ASP A 23 14.51 -0.76 -2.68
CA ASP A 23 15.07 -0.08 -3.86
C ASP A 23 14.22 -0.19 -5.14
N ASN A 24 12.93 -0.51 -5.00
CA ASN A 24 12.02 -0.65 -6.13
C ASN A 24 10.79 0.25 -5.99
N VAL A 25 10.04 0.38 -7.08
CA VAL A 25 8.79 1.12 -7.08
C VAL A 25 7.66 0.15 -6.73
N VAL A 26 6.88 0.51 -5.71
CA VAL A 26 5.70 -0.25 -5.31
C VAL A 26 4.49 0.62 -5.54
N CYS A 27 3.48 0.09 -6.20
CA CYS A 27 2.28 0.88 -6.47
C CYS A 27 1.01 0.07 -6.26
N ILE A 28 -0.06 0.79 -5.99
CA ILE A 28 -1.43 0.26 -5.97
C ILE A 28 -2.29 1.12 -6.87
N THR A 29 -3.45 0.61 -7.25
CA THR A 29 -4.43 1.38 -8.01
C THR A 29 -5.44 2.02 -7.08
N GLN A 30 -6.15 3.04 -7.56
CA GLN A 30 -7.28 3.62 -6.82
C GLN A 30 -8.33 2.55 -6.52
N LYS A 31 -8.56 1.63 -7.46
CA LYS A 31 -9.51 0.54 -7.26
C LYS A 31 -9.11 -0.33 -6.06
N THR A 32 -7.84 -0.66 -5.94
CA THR A 32 -7.34 -1.44 -4.79
C THR A 32 -7.59 -0.69 -3.49
N LEU A 33 -7.34 0.61 -3.46
CA LEU A 33 -7.59 1.42 -2.28
C LEU A 33 -9.06 1.41 -1.89
N GLU A 34 -9.96 1.53 -2.87
CA GLU A 34 -11.40 1.45 -2.64
C GLU A 34 -11.82 0.09 -2.11
N GLU A 35 -11.26 -0.99 -2.66
CA GLU A 35 -11.54 -2.35 -2.22
C GLU A 35 -11.09 -2.57 -0.77
N LEU A 36 -9.92 -2.08 -0.40
CA LEU A 36 -9.44 -2.15 0.98
C LEU A 36 -10.39 -1.40 1.92
N ASP A 37 -10.85 -0.23 1.52
CA ASP A 37 -11.78 0.55 2.32
C ASP A 37 -13.09 -0.21 2.53
N GLY A 38 -13.59 -0.90 1.51
CA GLY A 38 -14.78 -1.74 1.62
C GLY A 38 -14.58 -2.94 2.54
N LEU A 39 -13.39 -3.48 2.63
CA LEU A 39 -13.08 -4.66 3.44
C LEU A 39 -12.75 -4.35 4.89
N LYS A 40 -12.51 -3.11 5.24
CA LYS A 40 -12.05 -2.75 6.60
C LYS A 40 -13.05 -3.09 7.70
N LYS A 41 -14.33 -3.25 7.36
CA LYS A 41 -15.39 -3.59 8.32
C LYS A 41 -15.71 -5.08 8.37
N VAL A 42 -15.08 -5.89 7.52
CA VAL A 42 -15.27 -7.33 7.54
C VAL A 42 -14.65 -7.91 8.83
N PRO A 43 -15.37 -8.80 9.54
CA PRO A 43 -14.82 -9.40 10.76
C PRO A 43 -13.64 -10.32 10.46
N GLY A 44 -12.79 -10.52 11.47
CA GLY A 44 -11.67 -11.45 11.39
C GLY A 44 -10.44 -10.86 10.73
N ASP A 45 -9.59 -11.73 10.21
CA ASP A 45 -8.27 -11.35 9.68
C ASP A 45 -8.36 -10.46 8.46
N THR A 46 -9.35 -10.67 7.60
CA THR A 46 -9.52 -9.84 6.40
C THR A 46 -9.70 -8.37 6.76
N GLY A 47 -10.63 -8.07 7.65
CA GLY A 47 -10.85 -6.68 8.07
C GLY A 47 -9.68 -6.11 8.83
N PHE A 48 -9.08 -6.91 9.72
CA PHE A 48 -7.89 -6.50 10.47
C PHE A 48 -6.76 -6.11 9.53
N ASN A 49 -6.47 -6.95 8.55
CA ASN A 49 -5.40 -6.70 7.59
C ASN A 49 -5.72 -5.55 6.64
N ALA A 50 -6.98 -5.39 6.23
CA ALA A 50 -7.39 -4.24 5.43
C ALA A 50 -7.14 -2.93 6.18
N ARG A 51 -7.52 -2.87 7.46
CA ARG A 51 -7.27 -1.68 8.30
C ARG A 51 -5.78 -1.41 8.45
N ARG A 52 -4.98 -2.46 8.62
CA ARG A 52 -3.53 -2.32 8.75
C ARG A 52 -2.91 -1.80 7.46
N ALA A 53 -3.31 -2.34 6.31
CA ALA A 53 -2.82 -1.88 5.01
C ALA A 53 -3.17 -0.40 4.78
N ILE A 54 -4.39 0.01 5.09
CA ILE A 54 -4.82 1.40 4.97
C ILE A 54 -4.01 2.31 5.89
N ARG A 55 -3.78 1.90 7.14
CA ARG A 55 -2.94 2.66 8.07
C ARG A 55 -1.52 2.83 7.56
N ASN A 56 -0.96 1.76 7.00
CA ASN A 56 0.39 1.80 6.43
C ASN A 56 0.48 2.84 5.31
N ILE A 57 -0.50 2.82 4.41
CA ILE A 57 -0.54 3.77 3.29
C ILE A 57 -0.72 5.20 3.82
N ASN A 58 -1.64 5.39 4.76
CA ASN A 58 -1.90 6.72 5.33
C ASN A 58 -0.71 7.27 6.12
N SER A 59 0.13 6.39 6.68
CA SER A 59 1.32 6.83 7.41
C SER A 59 2.34 7.52 6.52
N LEU A 60 2.26 7.30 5.21
CA LEU A 60 3.18 7.91 4.26
C LEU A 60 2.85 9.37 3.95
N LYS A 61 1.60 9.74 3.99
CA LYS A 61 1.00 11.11 3.92
C LYS A 61 1.85 12.19 3.24
N GLU A 62 2.34 11.90 2.05
CA GLU A 62 3.00 12.92 1.22
C GLU A 62 4.15 13.68 1.90
N VAL A 63 4.81 13.05 2.87
CA VAL A 63 5.91 13.68 3.61
C VAL A 63 7.11 13.91 2.69
N ASN A 64 7.40 12.95 1.81
CA ASN A 64 8.56 12.99 0.92
C ASN A 64 8.13 12.88 -0.55
N GLY A 65 7.03 13.53 -0.91
CA GLY A 65 6.48 13.47 -2.26
C GLY A 65 4.96 13.39 -2.21
N SER A 66 4.34 13.00 -3.32
CA SER A 66 2.90 12.80 -3.39
C SER A 66 2.58 11.39 -3.87
N TYR A 67 1.36 10.92 -3.60
CA TYR A 67 0.94 9.58 -4.04
C TYR A 67 0.98 9.44 -5.57
N SER A 68 0.77 10.51 -6.31
CA SER A 68 0.75 10.46 -7.78
C SER A 68 2.15 10.53 -8.39
N THR A 69 3.10 11.18 -7.75
CA THR A 69 4.47 11.34 -8.26
C THR A 69 5.48 10.43 -7.58
N GLY A 70 5.16 9.94 -6.41
CA GLY A 70 5.98 9.00 -5.66
C GLY A 70 6.38 9.51 -4.30
N ILE A 71 6.31 8.62 -3.31
CA ILE A 71 6.73 8.90 -1.94
C ILE A 71 7.93 8.02 -1.66
N LYS A 72 9.03 8.62 -1.23
CA LYS A 72 10.25 7.88 -0.88
C LYS A 72 10.01 7.05 0.37
N LEU A 73 10.37 5.77 0.30
CA LEU A 73 10.30 4.85 1.43
C LEU A 73 11.67 4.75 2.11
N ASN A 74 11.67 4.37 3.38
CA ASN A 74 12.91 4.24 4.15
C ASN A 74 13.83 3.13 3.62
N ASN A 75 13.29 2.18 2.86
CA ASN A 75 14.06 1.08 2.28
C ASN A 75 14.69 1.41 0.93
N GLY A 76 14.69 2.69 0.53
CA GLY A 76 15.20 3.11 -0.78
C GLY A 76 14.20 3.00 -1.92
N GLY A 77 13.02 2.48 -1.66
CA GLY A 77 11.97 2.33 -2.66
C GLY A 77 11.10 3.57 -2.78
N ILE A 78 10.12 3.48 -3.67
CA ILE A 78 9.15 4.55 -3.93
C ILE A 78 7.75 3.96 -3.93
N PHE A 79 6.79 4.62 -3.30
CA PHE A 79 5.38 4.23 -3.31
C PHE A 79 4.55 5.18 -4.16
N LEU A 80 3.69 4.61 -5.01
CA LEU A 80 2.78 5.35 -5.89
C LEU A 80 1.36 4.83 -5.78
N ILE A 81 0.39 5.72 -5.99
CA ILE A 81 -1.00 5.32 -6.27
C ILE A 81 -1.29 5.70 -7.73
N LEU A 82 -1.61 4.69 -8.51
CA LEU A 82 -1.90 4.86 -9.94
C LEU A 82 -3.34 5.31 -10.17
#